data_7f16d4dd63222504b098ab9bb4f5b5b6
#
_entry.id   7f16d4dd63222504b098ab9bb4f5b5b6
#
_cell.length_a   1.000
_cell.length_b   1.000
_cell.length_c   1.000
_cell.angle_alpha   90.00
_cell.angle_beta   90.00
_cell.angle_gamma   90.00
#
_symmetry.space_group_name_H-M   'P 1'
#
loop_
_entity.id
_entity.type
_entity.pdbx_description
1 polymer ?
#
loop_
_entity_poly.entity_id
_entity_poly.type
_entity_poly.pdbx_seq_one_letter_code
_entity_poly.pdbx_strand_id
1 'polypeptide(L)'
;MLLLISSLDITQDELSVLEQSYNESRDHVMRLQSPFEIVWIPIVDQLTDARQKHFEELLAPMTWYSVYHPSIISKASIKFIKEEWHFRNRPILVVLDHQGRVVSPNAIHMMWIWGSHAFPFTTLREEALWREEAWRLELLVDGIDTAILSWVIIYVCVCVFACKHTL
;
A
#
# COMPACT_ATOMS: atom_id res chain seq x y z
N MET A 1 -11.66 -0.93 7.89
CA MET A 1 -10.67 -0.04 8.53
C MET A 1 -9.27 -0.48 8.14
N LEU A 2 -8.39 0.44 7.87
CA LEU A 2 -7.00 0.17 7.50
C LEU A 2 -6.07 0.68 8.61
N LEU A 3 -5.17 -0.16 9.09
CA LEU A 3 -4.13 0.25 10.05
C LEU A 3 -2.83 0.44 9.29
N LEU A 4 -2.40 1.68 9.12
CA LEU A 4 -1.09 2.02 8.58
C LEU A 4 -0.06 1.93 9.71
N ILE A 5 0.83 0.97 9.65
CA ILE A 5 1.88 0.76 10.65
C ILE A 5 3.21 1.09 10.00
N SER A 6 3.92 2.06 10.56
CA SER A 6 5.24 2.47 10.05
C SER A 6 6.17 2.92 11.16
N SER A 7 7.47 3.03 10.85
CA SER A 7 8.37 3.88 11.64
C SER A 7 8.12 5.36 11.32
N LEU A 8 8.87 6.25 11.94
CA LEU A 8 8.86 7.67 11.56
C LEU A 8 9.66 7.95 10.27
N ASP A 9 10.29 6.93 9.68
CA ASP A 9 11.08 7.07 8.44
C ASP A 9 10.21 6.90 7.18
N ILE A 10 8.88 6.92 7.32
CA ILE A 10 7.96 6.92 6.17
C ILE A 10 8.24 8.13 5.28
N THR A 11 8.36 7.89 3.98
CA THR A 11 8.73 8.95 3.03
C THR A 11 7.53 9.82 2.65
N GLN A 12 7.82 11.04 2.22
CA GLN A 12 6.78 11.95 1.74
C GLN A 12 6.05 11.40 0.51
N ASP A 13 6.74 10.66 -0.36
CA ASP A 13 6.13 10.03 -1.53
C ASP A 13 5.12 8.96 -1.12
N GLU A 14 5.48 8.11 -0.14
CA GLU A 14 4.56 7.11 0.42
C GLU A 14 3.32 7.75 1.04
N LEU A 15 3.49 8.85 1.79
CA LEU A 15 2.37 9.58 2.35
C LEU A 15 1.47 10.21 1.27
N SER A 16 2.07 10.76 0.21
CA SER A 16 1.31 11.39 -0.89
C SER A 16 0.43 10.39 -1.63
N VAL A 17 0.91 9.17 -1.89
CA VAL A 17 0.10 8.11 -2.52
C VAL A 17 -1.05 7.69 -1.62
N LEU A 18 -0.80 7.55 -0.32
CA LEU A 18 -1.85 7.23 0.66
C LEU A 18 -2.91 8.33 0.73
N GLU A 19 -2.48 9.59 0.76
CA GLU A 19 -3.36 10.75 0.80
C GLU A 19 -4.23 10.85 -0.45
N GLN A 20 -3.64 10.68 -1.62
CA GLN A 20 -4.38 10.66 -2.87
C GLN A 20 -5.45 9.58 -2.84
N SER A 21 -5.10 8.34 -2.50
CA SER A 21 -6.03 7.20 -2.46
C SER A 21 -7.14 7.40 -1.41
N TYR A 22 -6.79 7.99 -0.26
CA TYR A 22 -7.76 8.30 0.78
C TYR A 22 -8.76 9.37 0.34
N ASN A 23 -8.30 10.45 -0.30
CA ASN A 23 -9.15 11.51 -0.82
C ASN A 23 -10.04 11.01 -1.96
N GLU A 24 -9.50 10.23 -2.89
CA GLU A 24 -10.27 9.59 -3.97
C GLU A 24 -11.41 8.72 -3.43
N SER A 25 -11.18 7.98 -2.33
CA SER A 25 -12.22 7.15 -1.72
C SER A 25 -13.39 7.97 -1.14
N ARG A 26 -13.17 9.25 -0.88
CA ARG A 26 -14.16 10.18 -0.32
C ARG A 26 -14.87 11.04 -1.36
N ASP A 27 -14.33 11.14 -2.56
CA ASP A 27 -14.93 11.93 -3.63
C ASP A 27 -16.28 11.39 -4.05
N HIS A 28 -17.23 12.33 -4.22
CA HIS A 28 -18.64 12.05 -4.47
C HIS A 28 -18.93 11.25 -5.75
N VAL A 29 -18.00 11.25 -6.71
CA VAL A 29 -18.15 10.61 -8.01
C VAL A 29 -17.97 9.10 -7.91
N MET A 30 -17.21 8.61 -6.92
CA MET A 30 -16.91 7.19 -6.70
C MET A 30 -17.80 6.53 -5.63
N ARG A 31 -18.94 7.11 -5.28
CA ARG A 31 -19.84 6.68 -4.17
C ARG A 31 -20.42 5.27 -4.25
N LEU A 32 -20.05 4.46 -5.20
CA LEU A 32 -20.45 3.04 -5.26
C LEU A 32 -19.67 2.13 -4.31
N GLN A 33 -18.60 2.65 -3.70
CA GLN A 33 -17.80 1.90 -2.72
C GLN A 33 -17.81 2.64 -1.39
N SER A 34 -18.00 1.90 -0.31
CA SER A 34 -17.96 2.48 1.04
C SER A 34 -16.59 3.09 1.31
N PRO A 35 -16.50 4.31 1.84
CA PRO A 35 -15.22 4.92 2.19
C PRO A 35 -14.52 4.07 3.24
N PHE A 36 -13.22 3.94 3.14
CA PHE A 36 -12.39 3.31 4.15
C PHE A 36 -11.74 4.38 5.04
N GLU A 37 -11.47 4.01 6.28
CA GLU A 37 -10.74 4.86 7.21
C GLU A 37 -9.35 4.30 7.42
N ILE A 38 -8.36 5.21 7.46
CA ILE A 38 -6.97 4.90 7.78
C ILE A 38 -6.70 5.37 9.22
N VAL A 39 -6.01 4.53 9.98
CA VAL A 39 -5.49 4.87 11.30
C VAL A 39 -3.98 4.64 11.30
N TRP A 40 -3.20 5.70 11.46
CA TRP A 40 -1.75 5.60 11.54
C TRP A 40 -1.28 5.17 12.92
N ILE A 41 -0.44 4.14 12.98
CA ILE A 41 0.17 3.58 14.18
C ILE A 41 1.69 3.67 14.04
N PRO A 42 2.33 4.77 14.48
CA PRO A 42 3.77 4.93 14.43
C PRO A 42 4.46 4.05 15.46
N ILE A 43 5.39 3.21 15.03
CA ILE A 43 6.21 2.38 15.91
C ILE A 43 7.54 3.11 16.17
N VAL A 44 7.74 3.50 17.42
CA VAL A 44 8.94 4.23 17.86
C VAL A 44 9.59 3.48 19.01
N ASP A 45 10.81 2.98 18.82
CA ASP A 45 11.52 2.19 19.86
C ASP A 45 11.96 3.07 21.05
N GLN A 46 12.40 4.30 20.78
CA GLN A 46 12.79 5.28 21.79
C GLN A 46 12.27 6.66 21.40
N LEU A 47 11.48 7.26 22.24
CA LEU A 47 10.98 8.60 22.02
C LEU A 47 11.97 9.61 22.59
N THR A 48 12.62 10.36 21.70
CA THR A 48 13.45 11.53 22.02
C THR A 48 12.71 12.79 21.58
N ASP A 49 13.10 13.96 22.10
CA ASP A 49 12.48 15.24 21.73
C ASP A 49 12.52 15.47 20.20
N ALA A 50 13.63 15.09 19.56
CA ALA A 50 13.77 15.18 18.11
C ALA A 50 12.76 14.26 17.36
N ARG A 51 12.55 13.04 17.85
CA ARG A 51 11.57 12.10 17.27
C ARG A 51 10.14 12.53 17.53
N GLN A 52 9.87 13.13 18.67
CA GLN A 52 8.56 13.69 18.95
C GLN A 52 8.24 14.82 17.96
N LYS A 53 9.17 15.75 17.78
CA LYS A 53 9.01 16.84 16.82
C LYS A 53 8.78 16.29 15.39
N HIS A 54 9.55 15.28 15.00
CA HIS A 54 9.37 14.65 13.70
C HIS A 54 8.00 13.94 13.55
N PHE A 55 7.50 13.30 14.62
CA PHE A 55 6.14 12.76 14.64
C PHE A 55 5.10 13.85 14.40
N GLU A 56 5.22 15.00 15.08
CA GLU A 56 4.31 16.14 14.90
C GLU A 56 4.37 16.71 13.48
N GLU A 57 5.56 16.78 12.89
CA GLU A 57 5.77 17.22 11.51
C GLU A 57 5.11 16.27 10.49
N LEU A 58 5.19 14.95 10.72
CA LEU A 58 4.52 13.94 9.88
C LEU A 58 3.00 13.95 10.06
N LEU A 59 2.53 14.21 11.27
CA LEU A 59 1.10 14.23 11.60
C LEU A 59 0.38 15.43 10.97
N ALA A 60 1.05 16.57 10.88
CA ALA A 60 0.44 17.83 10.45
C ALA A 60 -0.25 17.78 9.07
N PRO A 61 0.32 17.16 8.01
CA PRO A 61 -0.34 17.03 6.72
C PRO A 61 -1.36 15.89 6.65
N MET A 62 -1.38 14.93 7.58
CA MET A 62 -2.26 13.77 7.50
C MET A 62 -3.73 14.13 7.69
N THR A 63 -4.57 13.73 6.75
CA THR A 63 -6.03 13.97 6.76
C THR A 63 -6.82 12.82 7.40
N TRP A 64 -6.17 11.71 7.72
CA TRP A 64 -6.74 10.52 8.37
C TRP A 64 -6.40 10.45 9.87
N TYR A 65 -6.91 9.43 10.55
CA TYR A 65 -6.72 9.26 11.98
C TYR A 65 -5.30 8.79 12.33
N SER A 66 -4.82 9.21 13.49
CA SER A 66 -3.59 8.74 14.09
C SER A 66 -3.77 8.49 15.58
N VAL A 67 -2.86 7.73 16.19
CA VAL A 67 -2.76 7.71 17.65
C VAL A 67 -2.35 9.09 18.15
N TYR A 68 -2.89 9.47 19.30
CA TYR A 68 -2.62 10.78 19.90
C TYR A 68 -1.11 10.99 20.20
N HIS A 69 -0.43 9.91 20.60
CA HIS A 69 0.99 9.97 20.93
C HIS A 69 1.61 8.56 20.80
N PRO A 70 2.83 8.39 20.26
CA PRO A 70 3.44 7.08 20.07
C PRO A 70 3.61 6.25 21.35
N SER A 71 3.82 6.90 22.52
CA SER A 71 4.00 6.22 23.81
C SER A 71 2.75 5.49 24.33
N ILE A 72 1.57 5.76 23.76
CA ILE A 72 0.33 5.05 24.12
C ILE A 72 0.38 3.59 23.67
N ILE A 73 1.16 3.30 22.62
CA ILE A 73 1.27 1.95 22.09
C ILE A 73 2.10 1.10 23.07
N SER A 74 1.43 0.10 23.66
CA SER A 74 2.09 -0.75 24.65
C SER A 74 3.23 -1.58 24.04
N LYS A 75 4.24 -1.92 24.85
CA LYS A 75 5.32 -2.82 24.41
C LYS A 75 4.78 -4.19 23.95
N ALA A 76 3.69 -4.67 24.56
CA ALA A 76 3.05 -5.91 24.16
C ALA A 76 2.44 -5.80 22.76
N SER A 77 1.77 -4.67 22.47
CA SER A 77 1.23 -4.39 21.12
C SER A 77 2.33 -4.28 20.08
N ILE A 78 3.45 -3.61 20.40
CA ILE A 78 4.60 -3.50 19.50
C ILE A 78 5.18 -4.89 19.21
N LYS A 79 5.33 -5.72 20.25
CA LYS A 79 5.80 -7.09 20.10
C LYS A 79 4.88 -7.91 19.20
N PHE A 80 3.56 -7.85 19.43
CA PHE A 80 2.57 -8.51 18.60
C PHE A 80 2.66 -8.07 17.13
N ILE A 81 2.75 -6.76 16.86
CA ILE A 81 2.88 -6.21 15.52
C ILE A 81 4.15 -6.71 14.82
N LYS A 82 5.27 -6.80 15.56
CA LYS A 82 6.54 -7.29 15.01
C LYS A 82 6.52 -8.80 14.74
N GLU A 83 5.90 -9.59 15.61
CA GLU A 83 5.88 -11.06 15.54
C GLU A 83 4.78 -11.59 14.61
N GLU A 84 3.54 -11.14 14.77
CA GLU A 84 2.39 -11.67 14.03
C GLU A 84 2.20 -11.01 12.66
N TRP A 85 2.40 -9.69 12.57
CA TRP A 85 2.27 -8.97 11.30
C TRP A 85 3.61 -8.75 10.60
N HIS A 86 4.68 -9.32 11.14
CA HIS A 86 6.03 -9.29 10.58
C HIS A 86 6.54 -7.89 10.25
N PHE A 87 6.08 -6.89 11.02
CA PHE A 87 6.53 -5.53 10.85
C PHE A 87 8.03 -5.41 11.13
N ARG A 88 8.73 -4.80 10.21
CA ARG A 88 10.15 -4.47 10.33
C ARG A 88 10.31 -2.95 10.22
N ASN A 89 11.00 -2.47 9.17
CA ASN A 89 11.23 -1.03 8.99
C ASN A 89 10.38 -0.42 7.86
N ARG A 90 9.73 -1.26 7.04
CA ARG A 90 8.89 -0.78 5.93
C ARG A 90 7.44 -0.66 6.37
N PRO A 91 6.72 0.34 5.87
CA PRO A 91 5.30 0.47 6.15
C PRO A 91 4.52 -0.79 5.77
N ILE A 92 3.53 -1.14 6.58
CA ILE A 92 2.55 -2.18 6.27
C ILE A 92 1.14 -1.62 6.45
N LEU A 93 0.19 -2.15 5.70
CA LEU A 93 -1.22 -1.77 5.75
C LEU A 93 -2.06 -2.98 6.14
N VAL A 94 -2.44 -3.06 7.41
CA VAL A 94 -3.28 -4.14 7.93
C VAL A 94 -4.74 -3.80 7.71
N VAL A 95 -5.48 -4.72 7.11
CA VAL A 95 -6.91 -4.54 6.79
C VAL A 95 -7.77 -5.25 7.82
N LEU A 96 -8.67 -4.50 8.43
CA LEU A 96 -9.66 -5.03 9.36
C LEU A 96 -11.07 -4.97 8.77
N ASP A 97 -11.85 -6.03 9.00
CA ASP A 97 -13.27 -6.03 8.69
C ASP A 97 -14.09 -5.19 9.70
N HIS A 98 -15.39 -5.16 9.52
CA HIS A 98 -16.33 -4.44 10.42
C HIS A 98 -16.44 -5.05 11.83
N GLN A 99 -15.92 -6.27 12.02
CA GLN A 99 -15.85 -6.95 13.32
C GLN A 99 -14.46 -6.80 13.98
N GLY A 100 -13.53 -6.08 13.34
CA GLY A 100 -12.16 -5.89 13.83
C GLY A 100 -11.23 -7.09 13.58
N ARG A 101 -11.63 -8.06 12.74
CA ARG A 101 -10.77 -9.19 12.39
C ARG A 101 -9.86 -8.82 11.23
N VAL A 102 -8.63 -9.33 11.27
CA VAL A 102 -7.66 -9.14 10.20
C VAL A 102 -8.11 -9.91 8.96
N VAL A 103 -8.34 -9.19 7.86
CA VAL A 103 -8.69 -9.72 6.54
C VAL A 103 -7.45 -9.86 5.67
N SER A 104 -6.54 -8.89 5.78
CA SER A 104 -5.22 -8.94 5.14
C SER A 104 -4.17 -8.41 6.12
N PRO A 105 -3.08 -9.16 6.38
CA PRO A 105 -2.03 -8.72 7.29
C PRO A 105 -1.14 -7.63 6.68
N ASN A 106 -1.12 -7.51 5.36
CA ASN A 106 -0.41 -6.43 4.67
C ASN A 106 -0.94 -6.23 3.24
N ALA A 107 -1.70 -5.20 3.03
CA ALA A 107 -2.24 -4.79 1.73
C ALA A 107 -1.55 -3.55 1.16
N ILE A 108 -0.36 -3.17 1.65
CA ILE A 108 0.32 -1.93 1.24
C ILE A 108 0.61 -1.91 -0.26
N HIS A 109 1.00 -3.06 -0.83
CA HIS A 109 1.26 -3.19 -2.27
C HIS A 109 0.01 -2.94 -3.12
N MET A 110 -1.18 -3.36 -2.63
CA MET A 110 -2.44 -3.09 -3.33
C MET A 110 -2.73 -1.60 -3.37
N MET A 111 -2.40 -0.88 -2.28
CA MET A 111 -2.54 0.57 -2.19
C MET A 111 -1.59 1.28 -3.17
N TRP A 112 -0.32 0.80 -3.29
CA TRP A 112 0.66 1.38 -4.20
C TRP A 112 0.33 1.14 -5.68
N ILE A 113 -0.26 -0.01 -6.03
CA ILE A 113 -0.52 -0.38 -7.43
C ILE A 113 -1.87 0.15 -7.92
N TRP A 114 -2.93 0.01 -7.12
CA TRP A 114 -4.31 0.30 -7.56
C TRP A 114 -5.01 1.39 -6.76
N GLY A 115 -4.38 1.92 -5.70
CA GLY A 115 -4.96 2.96 -4.87
C GLY A 115 -6.31 2.57 -4.28
N SER A 116 -7.27 3.48 -4.35
CA SER A 116 -8.64 3.29 -3.86
C SER A 116 -9.41 2.18 -4.58
N HIS A 117 -9.05 1.85 -5.83
CA HIS A 117 -9.68 0.77 -6.60
C HIS A 117 -9.44 -0.62 -6.02
N ALA A 118 -8.41 -0.79 -5.18
CA ALA A 118 -8.14 -2.05 -4.49
C ALA A 118 -9.14 -2.37 -3.37
N PHE A 119 -10.01 -1.42 -2.99
CA PHE A 119 -11.03 -1.69 -1.96
C PHE A 119 -11.89 -2.91 -2.33
N PRO A 120 -12.20 -3.82 -1.41
CA PRO A 120 -11.98 -3.81 0.04
C PRO A 120 -10.61 -4.37 0.52
N PHE A 121 -9.59 -4.43 -0.30
CA PHE A 121 -8.22 -4.87 0.02
C PHE A 121 -8.15 -6.34 0.51
N THR A 122 -8.98 -7.18 -0.06
CA THR A 122 -9.02 -8.61 0.22
C THR A 122 -8.22 -9.40 -0.81
N THR A 123 -7.78 -10.62 -0.46
CA THR A 123 -7.10 -11.52 -1.40
C THR A 123 -7.93 -11.80 -2.66
N LEU A 124 -9.25 -11.95 -2.51
CA LEU A 124 -10.15 -12.14 -3.66
C LEU A 124 -10.17 -10.92 -4.60
N ARG A 125 -10.16 -9.70 -4.02
CA ARG A 125 -10.08 -8.48 -4.82
C ARG A 125 -8.73 -8.36 -5.50
N GLU A 126 -7.65 -8.68 -4.81
CA GLU A 126 -6.31 -8.71 -5.38
C GLU A 126 -6.22 -9.66 -6.58
N GLU A 127 -6.70 -10.89 -6.43
CA GLU A 127 -6.74 -11.86 -7.53
C GLU A 127 -7.57 -11.38 -8.71
N ALA A 128 -8.70 -10.70 -8.47
CA ALA A 128 -9.53 -10.13 -9.53
C ALA A 128 -8.79 -9.03 -10.27
N LEU A 129 -8.15 -8.10 -9.55
CA LEU A 129 -7.36 -7.01 -10.14
C LEU A 129 -6.20 -7.54 -10.99
N TRP A 130 -5.47 -8.54 -10.50
CA TRP A 130 -4.40 -9.17 -11.29
C TRP A 130 -4.90 -9.84 -12.58
N ARG A 131 -6.14 -10.33 -12.61
CA ARG A 131 -6.75 -10.89 -13.84
C ARG A 131 -7.23 -9.81 -14.80
N GLU A 132 -7.67 -8.66 -14.26
CA GLU A 132 -8.13 -7.53 -15.07
C GLU A 132 -6.95 -6.80 -15.73
N GLU A 133 -5.77 -6.80 -15.08
CA GLU A 133 -4.57 -6.16 -15.60
C GLU A 133 -3.95 -6.97 -16.72
N ALA A 134 -4.02 -6.43 -17.94
CA ALA A 134 -3.25 -6.92 -19.06
C ALA A 134 -1.80 -6.44 -18.93
N TRP A 135 -1.00 -7.14 -18.11
CA TRP A 135 0.42 -6.85 -17.95
C TRP A 135 1.14 -7.01 -19.28
N ARG A 136 1.40 -5.88 -19.93
CA ARG A 136 2.28 -5.82 -21.08
C ARG A 136 3.63 -5.34 -20.62
N LEU A 137 4.67 -6.05 -21.02
CA LEU A 137 6.05 -5.65 -20.74
C LEU A 137 6.35 -4.24 -21.31
N GLU A 138 5.58 -3.83 -22.30
CA GLU A 138 5.57 -2.51 -22.90
C GLU A 138 5.33 -1.40 -21.86
N LEU A 139 4.48 -1.62 -20.86
CA LEU A 139 4.22 -0.63 -19.80
C LEU A 139 5.43 -0.38 -18.91
N LEU A 140 6.32 -1.36 -18.73
CA LEU A 140 7.53 -1.22 -17.94
C LEU A 140 8.62 -0.43 -18.66
N VAL A 141 8.59 -0.41 -19.99
CA VAL A 141 9.59 0.26 -20.83
C VAL A 141 9.05 1.50 -21.51
N ASP A 142 7.75 1.79 -21.35
CA ASP A 142 7.13 3.01 -21.86
C ASP A 142 7.76 4.22 -21.15
N GLY A 143 8.34 5.11 -21.93
CA GLY A 143 9.09 6.27 -21.43
C GLY A 143 10.57 6.06 -21.17
N ILE A 144 11.14 4.83 -21.33
CA ILE A 144 12.57 4.63 -21.25
C ILE A 144 13.22 4.88 -22.63
N ASP A 145 12.86 4.11 -23.64
CA ASP A 145 13.35 4.28 -25.01
C ASP A 145 12.45 3.47 -25.97
N THR A 146 12.06 4.10 -27.08
CA THR A 146 11.26 3.45 -28.15
C THR A 146 11.98 2.29 -28.83
N ALA A 147 13.32 2.30 -28.84
CA ALA A 147 14.11 1.19 -29.37
C ALA A 147 14.00 -0.07 -28.49
N ILE A 148 13.92 0.09 -27.17
CA ILE A 148 13.73 -1.02 -26.23
C ILE A 148 12.33 -1.61 -26.39
N LEU A 149 11.32 -0.78 -26.63
CA LEU A 149 9.94 -1.20 -26.86
C LEU A 149 9.84 -2.12 -28.10
N SER A 150 10.47 -1.73 -29.21
CA SER A 150 10.48 -2.55 -30.41
C SER A 150 11.20 -3.89 -30.20
N TRP A 151 12.26 -3.89 -29.40
CA TRP A 151 13.03 -5.09 -29.05
C TRP A 151 12.20 -6.08 -28.22
N VAL A 152 11.50 -5.57 -27.21
CA VAL A 152 10.61 -6.35 -26.34
C VAL A 152 9.47 -6.97 -27.13
N ILE A 153 8.83 -6.23 -28.03
CA ILE A 153 7.74 -6.73 -28.87
C ILE A 153 8.23 -7.89 -29.76
N ILE A 154 9.39 -7.76 -30.36
CA ILE A 154 9.99 -8.81 -31.22
C ILE A 154 10.29 -10.06 -30.39
N TYR A 155 10.89 -9.95 -29.21
CA TYR A 155 11.24 -11.09 -28.37
C TYR A 155 10.02 -11.81 -27.81
N VAL A 156 9.00 -11.08 -27.35
CA VAL A 156 7.74 -11.69 -26.86
C VAL A 156 7.01 -12.42 -28.00
N CYS A 157 6.94 -11.85 -29.19
CA CYS A 157 6.37 -12.53 -30.35
C CYS A 157 7.15 -13.80 -30.72
N VAL A 158 8.47 -13.79 -30.70
CA VAL A 158 9.29 -14.96 -30.99
C VAL A 158 9.12 -16.05 -29.96
N CYS A 159 9.08 -15.72 -28.65
CA CYS A 159 8.85 -16.71 -27.61
C CYS A 159 7.45 -17.34 -27.68
N VAL A 160 6.41 -16.57 -27.98
CA VAL A 160 5.04 -17.07 -28.12
C VAL A 160 4.91 -17.98 -29.36
N PHE A 161 5.59 -17.66 -30.47
CA PHE A 161 5.63 -18.52 -31.66
C PHE A 161 6.43 -19.80 -31.41
N ALA A 162 7.56 -19.73 -30.69
CA ALA A 162 8.37 -20.91 -30.40
C ALA A 162 7.63 -21.90 -29.46
N CYS A 163 6.87 -21.43 -28.50
CA CYS A 163 6.04 -22.29 -27.63
C CYS A 163 4.85 -22.94 -28.34
N LYS A 164 4.34 -22.36 -29.43
CA LYS A 164 3.24 -22.96 -30.21
C LYS A 164 3.67 -24.08 -31.16
N HIS A 165 4.96 -24.18 -31.45
CA HIS A 165 5.49 -25.21 -32.38
C HIS A 165 6.21 -26.39 -31.67
N THR A 166 6.12 -26.46 -30.32
CA THR A 166 6.72 -27.55 -29.52
C THR A 166 5.67 -28.40 -28.78
N LEU A 167 4.45 -28.43 -29.27
CA LEU A 167 3.40 -29.36 -28.82
C LEU A 167 2.91 -30.24 -29.99
#